data_112cc7d57ea70fe4f38911b3567df165
#
_entry.id   112cc7d57ea70fe4f38911b3567df165
#
_cell.length_a   1.000
_cell.length_b   1.000
_cell.length_c   1.000
_cell.angle_alpha   90.00
_cell.angle_beta   90.00
_cell.angle_gamma   90.00
#
_symmetry.space_group_name_H-M   'P 1'
#
loop_
_entity.id
_entity.type
_entity.pdbx_description
1 polymer ?
#
loop_
_entity_poly.entity_id
_entity_poly.type
_entity_poly.pdbx_seq_one_letter_code
_entity_poly.pdbx_strand_id
1 'polypeptide(L)'
;MYGNLVQGENRMLENRVRLNGGFHNDVFYMEEKERVVRISDKNKTKEMVLQEIEWMNFLYKKGVHVPKPVIPVEYEGERVKTYFEFIKGDHIDVTNKSHWNEKVFGKIGKTLGGMHALSKAFKLQVINRPEWKVENPDVFNLREKLEPWMKEKYETLLYSLTSYRITPDTFGLIHNDYHQGNLIMNEEGRITTIDFDECAFNWYAQDIAVAFYHAYWQHSAFNGNTHSFCDIFMSNFFAGYKTENMLHKDIIIQIPIFLKIREIYLYQLFMQKWNMNHLEEWQAYTLHSLEDKIKNEVPYAGINDFSVFL
;
A
#
# COMPACT_ATOMS: atom_id res chain seq x y z
N MET A 1 -2.63 7.26 -21.42
CA MET A 1 -2.40 8.51 -22.18
C MET A 1 -1.04 9.05 -21.77
N TYR A 2 -0.05 8.91 -22.65
CA TYR A 2 1.26 9.52 -22.51
C TYR A 2 1.14 10.97 -23.01
N GLY A 3 1.31 11.93 -22.13
CA GLY A 3 1.25 13.33 -22.51
C GLY A 3 1.94 14.25 -21.52
N ASN A 4 2.98 14.84 -22.04
CA ASN A 4 3.67 16.09 -21.80
C ASN A 4 5.08 15.98 -21.22
N LEU A 5 6.03 16.09 -22.19
CA LEU A 5 7.42 16.46 -21.98
C LEU A 5 7.49 17.89 -21.42
N VAL A 6 8.04 18.06 -20.23
CA VAL A 6 8.51 19.37 -19.76
C VAL A 6 10.01 19.44 -20.06
N GLN A 7 10.38 20.29 -21.03
CA GLN A 7 11.75 20.69 -21.28
C GLN A 7 12.18 21.74 -20.26
N GLY A 8 13.30 21.50 -19.57
CA GLY A 8 13.95 22.48 -18.70
C GLY A 8 15.15 21.92 -17.95
N GLU A 9 16.32 22.35 -18.38
CA GLU A 9 17.66 22.34 -17.79
C GLU A 9 18.58 21.14 -18.03
N ASN A 10 19.59 21.42 -18.85
CA ASN A 10 20.75 20.60 -19.24
C ASN A 10 21.68 20.27 -18.05
N ARG A 11 21.66 19.04 -17.60
CA ARG A 11 22.84 18.26 -17.18
C ARG A 11 22.71 16.91 -17.85
N MET A 12 23.81 16.27 -18.28
CA MET A 12 23.80 14.97 -18.95
C MET A 12 22.90 13.99 -18.24
N LEU A 13 21.61 14.06 -18.54
CA LEU A 13 20.60 13.13 -18.05
C LEU A 13 20.70 11.93 -18.97
N GLU A 14 21.15 10.81 -18.42
CA GLU A 14 20.82 9.49 -18.97
C GLU A 14 19.37 9.57 -19.48
N ASN A 15 19.07 9.02 -20.68
CA ASN A 15 17.71 9.01 -21.24
C ASN A 15 16.73 8.41 -20.25
N ARG A 16 16.07 9.26 -19.44
CA ARG A 16 15.12 8.86 -18.39
C ARG A 16 13.73 9.41 -18.73
N VAL A 17 12.75 8.53 -18.78
CA VAL A 17 11.33 8.91 -18.90
C VAL A 17 10.71 8.90 -17.51
N ARG A 18 10.18 10.03 -17.06
CA ARG A 18 9.49 10.09 -15.78
C ARG A 18 8.23 9.21 -15.83
N LEU A 19 8.10 8.29 -14.89
CA LEU A 19 6.88 7.52 -14.71
C LEU A 19 5.94 8.29 -13.78
N ASN A 20 4.67 8.36 -14.16
CA ASN A 20 3.65 8.93 -13.30
C ASN A 20 3.37 7.93 -12.18
N GLY A 21 3.66 8.28 -10.95
CA GLY A 21 3.38 7.42 -9.80
C GLY A 21 3.84 8.04 -8.49
N GLY A 22 2.98 7.87 -7.49
CA GLY A 22 3.25 8.16 -6.09
C GLY A 22 3.37 9.63 -5.71
N PHE A 23 3.06 9.91 -4.44
CA PHE A 23 3.15 11.27 -3.87
C PHE A 23 4.51 11.57 -3.23
N HIS A 24 5.41 10.58 -3.12
CA HIS A 24 6.59 10.67 -2.27
C HIS A 24 7.90 10.56 -3.04
N ASN A 25 7.99 9.68 -4.05
CA ASN A 25 9.23 9.38 -4.77
C ASN A 25 9.22 9.92 -6.20
N ASP A 26 10.38 10.25 -6.74
CA ASP A 26 10.53 10.45 -8.17
C ASP A 26 10.95 9.14 -8.82
N VAL A 27 10.16 8.69 -9.80
CA VAL A 27 10.38 7.40 -10.48
C VAL A 27 10.58 7.62 -11.96
N PHE A 28 11.62 6.98 -12.52
CA PHE A 28 11.98 7.11 -13.93
C PHE A 28 12.23 5.74 -14.54
N TYR A 29 11.86 5.60 -15.80
CA TYR A 29 12.25 4.46 -16.64
C TYR A 29 13.49 4.80 -17.45
N MET A 30 14.46 3.89 -17.48
CA MET A 30 15.69 3.94 -18.28
C MET A 30 15.60 2.89 -19.38
N GLU A 31 15.22 3.31 -20.58
CA GLU A 31 14.96 2.41 -21.71
C GLU A 31 16.18 1.58 -22.10
N GLU A 32 17.34 2.20 -22.22
CA GLU A 32 18.59 1.51 -22.63
C GLU A 32 19.02 0.40 -21.65
N LYS A 33 18.61 0.49 -20.40
CA LYS A 33 19.00 -0.47 -19.34
C LYS A 33 17.83 -1.38 -18.91
N GLU A 34 16.64 -1.18 -19.47
CA GLU A 34 15.39 -1.83 -19.02
C GLU A 34 15.24 -1.81 -17.48
N ARG A 35 15.43 -0.61 -16.87
CA ARG A 35 15.41 -0.42 -15.41
C ARG A 35 14.50 0.71 -14.99
N VAL A 36 13.97 0.56 -13.79
CA VAL A 36 13.33 1.66 -13.07
C VAL A 36 14.32 2.25 -12.08
N VAL A 37 14.41 3.57 -12.06
CA VAL A 37 15.19 4.36 -11.09
C VAL A 37 14.21 5.04 -10.17
N ARG A 38 14.36 4.86 -8.87
CA ARG A 38 13.61 5.59 -7.84
C ARG A 38 14.56 6.48 -7.04
N ILE A 39 14.21 7.75 -6.93
CA ILE A 39 14.83 8.72 -6.04
C ILE A 39 13.88 8.89 -4.87
N SER A 40 14.24 8.34 -3.72
CA SER A 40 13.39 8.30 -2.53
C SER A 40 13.11 9.70 -1.97
N ASP A 41 12.02 9.85 -1.22
CA ASP A 41 11.74 11.07 -0.46
C ASP A 41 12.94 11.41 0.46
N LYS A 42 13.16 12.70 0.71
CA LYS A 42 14.26 13.21 1.56
C LYS A 42 14.23 12.70 2.99
N ASN A 43 13.06 12.24 3.47
CA ASN A 43 12.90 11.70 4.82
C ASN A 43 13.27 10.21 4.92
N LYS A 44 13.58 9.54 3.80
CA LYS A 44 14.01 8.13 3.78
C LYS A 44 15.53 8.04 3.92
N THR A 45 16.00 7.42 4.99
CA THR A 45 17.44 7.17 5.17
C THR A 45 17.91 6.01 4.31
N LYS A 46 19.22 5.92 4.09
CA LYS A 46 19.83 4.81 3.35
C LYS A 46 19.56 3.46 4.01
N GLU A 47 19.59 3.42 5.33
CA GLU A 47 19.34 2.21 6.14
C GLU A 47 17.90 1.73 5.96
N MET A 48 16.92 2.64 5.94
CA MET A 48 15.53 2.32 5.63
C MET A 48 15.39 1.70 4.23
N VAL A 49 16.02 2.31 3.23
CA VAL A 49 15.96 1.83 1.84
C VAL A 49 16.69 0.49 1.69
N LEU A 50 17.82 0.29 2.36
CA LEU A 50 18.53 -0.98 2.34
C LEU A 50 17.70 -2.13 2.95
N GLN A 51 16.94 -1.87 4.01
CA GLN A 51 16.05 -2.89 4.59
C GLN A 51 14.85 -3.23 3.69
N GLU A 52 14.29 -2.26 2.99
CA GLU A 52 13.30 -2.52 1.94
C GLU A 52 13.88 -3.46 0.87
N ILE A 53 15.08 -3.13 0.37
CA ILE A 53 15.78 -3.94 -0.64
C ILE A 53 16.07 -5.35 -0.12
N GLU A 54 16.48 -5.49 1.14
CA GLU A 54 16.72 -6.78 1.77
C GLU A 54 15.43 -7.62 1.81
N TRP A 55 14.30 -7.00 2.19
CA TRP A 55 13.00 -7.63 2.16
C TRP A 55 12.58 -8.05 0.75
N MET A 56 12.67 -7.16 -0.23
CA MET A 56 12.35 -7.46 -1.63
C MET A 56 13.22 -8.59 -2.18
N ASN A 57 14.53 -8.59 -1.90
CA ASN A 57 15.44 -9.68 -2.29
C ASN A 57 15.08 -11.01 -1.64
N PHE A 58 14.66 -11.00 -0.38
CA PHE A 58 14.19 -12.19 0.30
C PHE A 58 12.92 -12.74 -0.35
N LEU A 59 11.92 -11.90 -0.62
CA LEU A 59 10.70 -12.27 -1.31
C LEU A 59 10.99 -12.84 -2.71
N TYR A 60 11.83 -12.15 -3.48
CA TYR A 60 12.24 -12.58 -4.83
C TYR A 60 12.88 -13.98 -4.81
N LYS A 61 13.84 -14.21 -3.90
CA LYS A 61 14.51 -15.51 -3.72
C LYS A 61 13.55 -16.63 -3.30
N LYS A 62 12.43 -16.29 -2.67
CA LYS A 62 11.39 -17.23 -2.27
C LYS A 62 10.31 -17.43 -3.33
N GLY A 63 10.45 -16.82 -4.51
CA GLY A 63 9.54 -16.99 -5.64
C GLY A 63 8.32 -16.06 -5.64
N VAL A 64 8.27 -15.07 -4.76
CA VAL A 64 7.26 -14.00 -4.84
C VAL A 64 7.64 -13.06 -5.97
N HIS A 65 6.67 -12.71 -6.81
CA HIS A 65 6.89 -11.78 -7.91
C HIS A 65 6.95 -10.35 -7.39
N VAL A 66 8.18 -9.84 -7.29
CA VAL A 66 8.53 -8.45 -6.95
C VAL A 66 9.63 -7.99 -7.90
N PRO A 67 9.78 -6.68 -8.18
CA PRO A 67 10.91 -6.18 -8.95
C PRO A 67 12.22 -6.55 -8.27
N LYS A 68 13.14 -7.14 -9.02
CA LYS A 68 14.47 -7.44 -8.46
C LYS A 68 15.25 -6.15 -8.25
N PRO A 69 15.67 -5.84 -7.01
CA PRO A 69 16.52 -4.69 -6.76
C PRO A 69 17.89 -4.88 -7.40
N VAL A 70 18.45 -3.80 -7.94
CA VAL A 70 19.79 -3.77 -8.55
C VAL A 70 20.71 -2.97 -7.64
N ILE A 71 21.78 -3.60 -7.15
CA ILE A 71 22.77 -2.97 -6.29
C ILE A 71 23.91 -2.41 -7.16
N PRO A 72 24.56 -1.27 -6.80
CA PRO A 72 24.51 -0.61 -5.49
C PRO A 72 23.38 0.42 -5.36
N VAL A 73 23.07 0.77 -4.07
CA VAL A 73 22.28 1.93 -3.70
C VAL A 73 23.18 3.16 -3.72
N GLU A 74 22.78 4.19 -4.42
CA GLU A 74 23.52 5.42 -4.65
C GLU A 74 22.83 6.62 -4.00
N TYR A 75 23.46 7.80 -4.14
CA TYR A 75 22.83 9.07 -3.83
C TYR A 75 22.67 9.92 -5.09
N GLU A 76 21.58 10.67 -5.16
CA GLU A 76 21.38 11.77 -6.10
C GLU A 76 21.11 13.05 -5.27
N GLY A 77 22.16 13.89 -5.14
CA GLY A 77 22.19 14.93 -4.11
C GLY A 77 22.16 14.32 -2.71
N GLU A 78 21.18 14.74 -1.90
CA GLU A 78 20.97 14.24 -0.55
C GLU A 78 19.98 13.07 -0.48
N ARG A 79 19.37 12.68 -1.60
CA ARG A 79 18.34 11.65 -1.69
C ARG A 79 18.91 10.31 -2.10
N VAL A 80 18.34 9.25 -1.56
CA VAL A 80 18.75 7.87 -1.87
C VAL A 80 18.19 7.47 -3.23
N LYS A 81 19.08 6.96 -4.11
CA LYS A 81 18.74 6.48 -5.44
C LYS A 81 18.89 4.97 -5.53
N THR A 82 17.85 4.31 -6.03
CA THR A 82 17.78 2.86 -6.17
C THR A 82 17.36 2.47 -7.57
N TYR A 83 17.74 1.26 -7.99
CA TYR A 83 17.41 0.71 -9.29
C TYR A 83 16.68 -0.62 -9.12
N PHE A 84 15.71 -0.88 -9.99
CA PHE A 84 14.94 -2.10 -10.05
C PHE A 84 14.84 -2.60 -11.49
N GLU A 85 14.68 -3.90 -11.69
CA GLU A 85 14.28 -4.45 -12.97
C GLU A 85 12.91 -3.86 -13.38
N PHE A 86 12.77 -3.52 -14.65
CA PHE A 86 11.50 -3.07 -15.19
C PHE A 86 10.55 -4.26 -15.32
N ILE A 87 9.33 -4.11 -14.81
CA ILE A 87 8.29 -5.14 -14.89
C ILE A 87 7.37 -4.83 -16.08
N LYS A 88 7.33 -5.75 -17.05
CA LYS A 88 6.42 -5.67 -18.19
C LYS A 88 5.01 -6.09 -17.77
N GLY A 89 4.02 -5.28 -18.15
CA GLY A 89 2.61 -5.47 -17.83
C GLY A 89 1.91 -4.16 -17.55
N ASP A 90 0.65 -4.25 -17.20
CA ASP A 90 -0.20 -3.11 -16.89
C ASP A 90 -0.59 -3.09 -15.42
N HIS A 91 -0.80 -1.90 -14.85
CA HIS A 91 -1.46 -1.79 -13.56
C HIS A 91 -2.85 -2.41 -13.62
N ILE A 92 -3.29 -3.00 -12.52
CA ILE A 92 -4.64 -3.57 -12.46
C ILE A 92 -5.66 -2.46 -12.64
N ASP A 93 -6.36 -2.50 -13.77
CA ASP A 93 -7.40 -1.55 -14.15
C ASP A 93 -8.77 -2.10 -13.72
N VAL A 94 -9.43 -1.37 -12.82
CA VAL A 94 -10.76 -1.75 -12.29
C VAL A 94 -11.87 -1.68 -13.33
N THR A 95 -11.65 -0.98 -14.45
CA THR A 95 -12.61 -0.89 -15.57
C THR A 95 -12.44 -2.03 -16.57
N ASN A 96 -11.32 -2.72 -16.55
CA ASN A 96 -11.02 -3.84 -17.42
C ASN A 96 -11.47 -5.17 -16.80
N LYS A 97 -12.48 -5.82 -17.37
CA LYS A 97 -13.02 -7.10 -16.89
C LYS A 97 -12.01 -8.23 -16.82
N SER A 98 -10.93 -8.20 -17.63
CA SER A 98 -9.86 -9.21 -17.54
C SER A 98 -8.95 -8.97 -16.33
N HIS A 99 -8.87 -7.74 -15.83
CA HIS A 99 -8.11 -7.33 -14.65
C HIS A 99 -8.96 -7.32 -13.37
N TRP A 100 -10.29 -7.21 -13.49
CA TRP A 100 -11.18 -6.99 -12.36
C TRP A 100 -12.27 -8.04 -12.29
N ASN A 101 -11.91 -9.20 -11.74
CA ASN A 101 -12.78 -10.37 -11.63
C ASN A 101 -12.35 -11.29 -10.46
N GLU A 102 -13.19 -12.24 -10.11
CA GLU A 102 -13.03 -13.19 -9.00
C GLU A 102 -11.66 -13.90 -9.01
N LYS A 103 -11.20 -14.35 -10.16
CA LYS A 103 -9.91 -15.04 -10.32
C LYS A 103 -8.74 -14.11 -9.94
N VAL A 104 -8.81 -12.84 -10.35
CA VAL A 104 -7.78 -11.85 -10.03
C VAL A 104 -7.83 -11.48 -8.55
N PHE A 105 -9.02 -11.34 -7.96
CA PHE A 105 -9.17 -11.09 -6.51
C PHE A 105 -8.54 -12.21 -5.68
N GLY A 106 -8.77 -13.49 -6.08
CA GLY A 106 -8.09 -14.62 -5.46
C GLY A 106 -6.57 -14.58 -5.60
N LYS A 107 -6.04 -14.16 -6.77
CA LYS A 107 -4.59 -14.00 -6.97
C LYS A 107 -4.01 -12.88 -6.11
N ILE A 108 -4.71 -11.76 -5.96
CA ILE A 108 -4.30 -10.65 -5.09
C ILE A 108 -4.19 -11.16 -3.64
N GLY A 109 -5.22 -11.83 -3.14
CA GLY A 109 -5.20 -12.44 -1.80
C GLY A 109 -4.09 -13.47 -1.63
N LYS A 110 -3.89 -14.36 -2.61
CA LYS A 110 -2.82 -15.36 -2.60
C LYS A 110 -1.44 -14.72 -2.50
N THR A 111 -1.16 -13.69 -3.31
CA THR A 111 0.12 -12.98 -3.30
C THR A 111 0.39 -12.35 -1.93
N LEU A 112 -0.61 -11.69 -1.34
CA LEU A 112 -0.47 -11.10 -0.02
C LEU A 112 -0.27 -12.16 1.06
N GLY A 113 -1.05 -13.24 1.03
CA GLY A 113 -0.89 -14.37 1.95
C GLY A 113 0.51 -14.96 1.92
N GLY A 114 1.09 -15.12 0.72
CA GLY A 114 2.47 -15.57 0.53
C GLY A 114 3.50 -14.64 1.14
N MET A 115 3.34 -13.32 0.97
CA MET A 115 4.23 -12.33 1.60
C MET A 115 4.14 -12.38 3.13
N HIS A 116 2.94 -12.45 3.70
CA HIS A 116 2.75 -12.57 5.15
C HIS A 116 3.30 -13.89 5.72
N ALA A 117 3.12 -15.00 5.02
CA ALA A 117 3.72 -16.27 5.42
C ALA A 117 5.25 -16.20 5.46
N LEU A 118 5.87 -15.55 4.49
CA LEU A 118 7.31 -15.35 4.42
C LEU A 118 7.82 -14.34 5.45
N SER A 119 7.04 -13.35 5.81
CA SER A 119 7.36 -12.38 6.86
C SER A 119 7.64 -13.06 8.21
N LYS A 120 6.98 -14.16 8.53
CA LYS A 120 7.23 -14.96 9.75
C LYS A 120 8.68 -15.46 9.86
N ALA A 121 9.30 -15.76 8.71
CA ALA A 121 10.65 -16.28 8.62
C ALA A 121 11.72 -15.18 8.41
N PHE A 122 11.30 -13.98 8.06
CA PHE A 122 12.21 -12.85 7.82
C PHE A 122 12.66 -12.24 9.16
N LYS A 123 13.96 -12.26 9.42
CA LYS A 123 14.54 -11.76 10.69
C LYS A 123 15.59 -10.71 10.38
N LEU A 124 15.50 -9.60 11.09
CA LEU A 124 16.49 -8.53 11.08
C LEU A 124 17.17 -8.45 12.46
N GLN A 125 18.45 -8.11 12.47
CA GLN A 125 19.19 -7.84 13.72
C GLN A 125 18.87 -6.45 14.26
N VAL A 126 18.70 -5.48 13.35
CA VAL A 126 18.34 -4.09 13.66
C VAL A 126 17.18 -3.70 12.76
N ILE A 127 16.17 -3.05 13.32
CA ILE A 127 15.01 -2.57 12.58
C ILE A 127 15.20 -1.07 12.33
N ASN A 128 15.29 -0.70 11.05
CA ASN A 128 15.35 0.70 10.59
C ASN A 128 14.05 1.13 9.87
N ARG A 129 13.11 0.21 9.66
CA ARG A 129 11.77 0.51 9.12
C ARG A 129 10.84 0.94 10.25
N PRO A 130 9.76 1.69 9.94
CA PRO A 130 8.72 1.96 10.92
C PRO A 130 8.22 0.67 11.55
N GLU A 131 7.99 0.70 12.85
CA GLU A 131 7.56 -0.48 13.62
C GLU A 131 6.45 -0.08 14.60
N TRP A 132 5.36 -0.83 14.56
CA TRP A 132 4.31 -0.71 15.56
C TRP A 132 4.80 -1.27 16.91
N LYS A 133 4.69 -0.48 17.95
CA LYS A 133 5.00 -0.86 19.34
C LYS A 133 3.93 -0.35 20.27
N VAL A 134 3.71 -1.03 21.38
CA VAL A 134 2.74 -0.60 22.39
C VAL A 134 3.06 0.81 22.89
N GLU A 135 4.35 1.12 23.07
CA GLU A 135 4.84 2.42 23.53
C GLU A 135 4.76 3.51 22.44
N ASN A 136 4.79 3.10 21.19
CA ASN A 136 4.67 3.99 20.03
C ASN A 136 3.91 3.31 18.88
N PRO A 137 2.56 3.26 18.96
CA PRO A 137 1.75 2.56 17.96
C PRO A 137 1.53 3.36 16.66
N ASP A 138 2.02 4.60 16.57
CA ASP A 138 1.83 5.50 15.42
C ASP A 138 2.85 5.24 14.30
N VAL A 139 2.69 4.14 13.57
CA VAL A 139 3.57 3.76 12.44
C VAL A 139 3.61 4.81 11.33
N PHE A 140 2.54 5.56 11.16
CA PHE A 140 2.41 6.55 10.08
C PHE A 140 2.89 7.96 10.47
N ASN A 141 3.27 8.19 11.73
CA ASN A 141 3.64 9.51 12.27
C ASN A 141 2.57 10.57 11.99
N LEU A 142 1.31 10.23 12.21
CA LEU A 142 0.17 11.12 11.96
C LEU A 142 -0.20 11.98 13.15
N ARG A 143 0.00 11.48 14.38
CA ARG A 143 -0.49 12.05 15.63
C ARG A 143 -0.30 13.58 15.73
N GLU A 144 0.89 14.05 15.38
CA GLU A 144 1.24 15.48 15.49
C GLU A 144 0.81 16.33 14.28
N LYS A 145 0.20 15.71 13.28
CA LYS A 145 -0.27 16.37 12.05
C LYS A 145 -1.78 16.52 12.01
N LEU A 146 -2.49 15.84 12.93
CA LEU A 146 -3.95 15.80 12.94
C LEU A 146 -4.55 16.93 13.76
N GLU A 147 -5.70 17.43 13.32
CA GLU A 147 -6.56 18.30 14.10
C GLU A 147 -6.97 17.62 15.43
N PRO A 148 -7.17 18.38 16.53
CA PRO A 148 -7.40 17.80 17.85
C PRO A 148 -8.52 16.72 17.89
N TRP A 149 -9.66 16.99 17.25
CA TRP A 149 -10.79 16.05 17.23
C TRP A 149 -10.49 14.74 16.48
N MET A 150 -9.69 14.82 15.41
CA MET A 150 -9.28 13.67 14.63
C MET A 150 -8.15 12.90 15.32
N LYS A 151 -7.25 13.61 15.99
CA LYS A 151 -6.20 13.04 16.82
C LYS A 151 -6.78 12.16 17.93
N GLU A 152 -7.82 12.62 18.63
CA GLU A 152 -8.51 11.83 19.66
C GLU A 152 -9.06 10.51 19.10
N LYS A 153 -9.74 10.55 17.94
CA LYS A 153 -10.25 9.34 17.29
C LYS A 153 -9.12 8.41 16.84
N TYR A 154 -8.07 8.96 16.27
CA TYR A 154 -6.89 8.20 15.85
C TYR A 154 -6.22 7.49 17.03
N GLU A 155 -6.00 8.19 18.14
CA GLU A 155 -5.43 7.62 19.37
C GLU A 155 -6.32 6.52 19.95
N THR A 156 -7.65 6.67 19.92
CA THR A 156 -8.58 5.63 20.33
C THR A 156 -8.43 4.36 19.49
N LEU A 157 -8.29 4.49 18.16
CA LEU A 157 -8.04 3.36 17.28
C LEU A 157 -6.70 2.69 17.56
N LEU A 158 -5.63 3.47 17.72
CA LEU A 158 -4.31 2.94 18.06
C LEU A 158 -4.31 2.22 19.42
N TYR A 159 -5.00 2.80 20.42
CA TYR A 159 -5.11 2.21 21.75
C TYR A 159 -5.86 0.86 21.69
N SER A 160 -6.91 0.74 20.87
CA SER A 160 -7.66 -0.52 20.74
C SER A 160 -6.76 -1.66 20.25
N LEU A 161 -5.74 -1.38 19.43
CA LEU A 161 -4.78 -2.37 18.94
C LEU A 161 -3.85 -2.90 20.05
N THR A 162 -3.64 -2.15 21.14
CA THR A 162 -2.77 -2.59 22.24
C THR A 162 -3.32 -3.78 23.03
N SER A 163 -4.61 -4.06 22.88
CA SER A 163 -5.27 -5.22 23.50
C SER A 163 -4.94 -6.55 22.81
N TYR A 164 -4.41 -6.51 21.58
CA TYR A 164 -4.06 -7.71 20.82
C TYR A 164 -2.62 -8.13 21.07
N ARG A 165 -2.42 -9.45 21.17
CA ARG A 165 -1.08 -10.00 21.34
C ARG A 165 -0.33 -10.02 19.99
N ILE A 166 0.87 -9.47 19.97
CA ILE A 166 1.79 -9.61 18.84
C ILE A 166 2.25 -11.06 18.71
N THR A 167 1.95 -11.69 17.58
CA THR A 167 2.38 -13.04 17.25
C THR A 167 2.85 -13.10 15.79
N PRO A 168 3.69 -14.07 15.41
CA PRO A 168 4.07 -14.25 14.01
C PRO A 168 2.89 -14.53 13.06
N ASP A 169 1.72 -14.92 13.60
CA ASP A 169 0.52 -15.19 12.80
C ASP A 169 -0.31 -13.94 12.52
N THR A 170 -0.04 -12.83 13.19
CA THR A 170 -0.83 -11.60 13.09
C THR A 170 0.00 -10.35 12.77
N PHE A 171 1.35 -10.44 12.91
CA PHE A 171 2.24 -9.31 12.86
C PHE A 171 3.57 -9.66 12.19
N GLY A 172 4.15 -8.74 11.43
CA GLY A 172 5.45 -8.88 10.80
C GLY A 172 5.78 -7.74 9.86
N LEU A 173 6.78 -7.92 9.01
CA LEU A 173 7.09 -6.95 7.97
C LEU A 173 6.05 -7.07 6.85
N ILE A 174 5.29 -6.00 6.62
CA ILE A 174 4.20 -5.93 5.65
C ILE A 174 4.52 -4.92 4.55
N HIS A 175 3.72 -4.92 3.48
CA HIS A 175 3.81 -3.92 2.42
C HIS A 175 3.37 -2.53 2.89
N ASN A 176 2.34 -2.49 3.74
CA ASN A 176 1.74 -1.31 4.38
C ASN A 176 0.95 -0.38 3.44
N ASP A 177 1.07 -0.54 2.12
CA ASP A 177 0.29 0.15 1.09
C ASP A 177 -0.13 -0.81 -0.05
N TYR A 178 -0.61 -2.02 0.31
CA TYR A 178 -0.95 -3.07 -0.64
C TYR A 178 -2.31 -2.83 -1.29
N HIS A 179 -2.32 -2.33 -2.51
CA HIS A 179 -3.54 -2.10 -3.29
C HIS A 179 -3.30 -2.29 -4.80
N GLN A 180 -4.38 -2.36 -5.60
CA GLN A 180 -4.30 -2.64 -7.04
C GLN A 180 -3.41 -1.66 -7.84
N GLY A 181 -3.25 -0.43 -7.40
CA GLY A 181 -2.33 0.53 -8.01
C GLY A 181 -0.85 0.16 -7.87
N ASN A 182 -0.53 -0.68 -6.86
CA ASN A 182 0.82 -1.21 -6.62
C ASN A 182 0.98 -2.66 -7.12
N LEU A 183 0.10 -3.08 -8.04
CA LEU A 183 0.12 -4.40 -8.66
C LEU A 183 0.19 -4.27 -10.18
N ILE A 184 1.17 -4.95 -10.78
CA ILE A 184 1.31 -5.05 -12.24
C ILE A 184 0.93 -6.47 -12.65
N MET A 185 0.04 -6.60 -13.64
CA MET A 185 -0.33 -7.88 -14.21
C MET A 185 0.18 -7.99 -15.64
N ASN A 186 0.90 -9.06 -15.94
CA ASN A 186 1.39 -9.34 -17.29
C ASN A 186 0.32 -10.09 -18.12
N GLU A 187 0.60 -10.30 -19.42
CA GLU A 187 -0.30 -10.98 -20.36
C GLU A 187 -0.66 -12.42 -19.93
N GLU A 188 0.21 -13.10 -19.17
CA GLU A 188 -0.04 -14.43 -18.62
C GLU A 188 -0.94 -14.37 -17.36
N GLY A 189 -1.33 -13.18 -16.92
CA GLY A 189 -2.11 -12.94 -15.71
C GLY A 189 -1.33 -13.19 -14.42
N ARG A 190 0.00 -13.04 -14.46
CA ARG A 190 0.88 -13.07 -13.28
C ARG A 190 0.90 -11.70 -12.65
N ILE A 191 0.72 -11.64 -11.35
CA ILE A 191 0.74 -10.39 -10.57
C ILE A 191 2.13 -10.20 -9.96
N THR A 192 2.70 -9.00 -10.15
CA THR A 192 3.93 -8.54 -9.52
C THR A 192 3.59 -7.37 -8.60
N THR A 193 3.99 -7.46 -7.33
CA THR A 193 3.82 -6.38 -6.34
C THR A 193 4.98 -5.42 -6.44
N ILE A 194 4.69 -4.12 -6.54
CA ILE A 194 5.67 -3.03 -6.63
C ILE A 194 5.50 -2.05 -5.47
N ASP A 195 6.44 -1.12 -5.32
CA ASP A 195 6.39 0.02 -4.37
C ASP A 195 6.35 -0.38 -2.89
N PHE A 196 7.42 -1.00 -2.43
CA PHE A 196 7.62 -1.39 -1.03
C PHE A 196 8.11 -0.23 -0.14
N ASP A 197 8.08 1.00 -0.62
CA ASP A 197 8.64 2.18 0.07
C ASP A 197 8.04 2.42 1.46
N GLU A 198 6.77 2.09 1.65
CA GLU A 198 6.06 2.22 2.92
C GLU A 198 6.10 0.95 3.80
N CYS A 199 6.86 -0.09 3.41
CA CYS A 199 6.91 -1.33 4.19
C CYS A 199 7.33 -1.06 5.65
N ALA A 200 6.66 -1.74 6.58
CA ALA A 200 6.77 -1.51 8.01
C ALA A 200 6.53 -2.81 8.78
N PHE A 201 7.04 -2.91 10.00
CA PHE A 201 6.62 -3.94 10.94
C PHE A 201 5.28 -3.54 11.54
N ASN A 202 4.21 -4.21 11.09
CA ASN A 202 2.85 -3.87 11.47
C ASN A 202 1.94 -5.12 11.43
N TRP A 203 0.68 -4.94 11.79
CA TRP A 203 -0.35 -5.96 11.77
C TRP A 203 -0.72 -6.36 10.33
N TYR A 204 -0.87 -7.66 10.05
CA TYR A 204 -1.28 -8.14 8.73
C TYR A 204 -2.65 -7.62 8.30
N ALA A 205 -3.51 -7.30 9.26
CA ALA A 205 -4.81 -6.69 9.01
C ALA A 205 -4.72 -5.33 8.28
N GLN A 206 -3.61 -4.59 8.45
CA GLN A 206 -3.38 -3.32 7.77
C GLN A 206 -3.32 -3.50 6.25
N ASP A 207 -2.53 -4.46 5.74
CA ASP A 207 -2.44 -4.71 4.30
C ASP A 207 -3.78 -5.16 3.71
N ILE A 208 -4.52 -6.02 4.43
CA ILE A 208 -5.84 -6.49 4.01
C ILE A 208 -6.83 -5.31 3.96
N ALA A 209 -6.81 -4.46 4.99
CA ALA A 209 -7.67 -3.28 5.04
C ALA A 209 -7.37 -2.32 3.88
N VAL A 210 -6.10 -2.06 3.57
CA VAL A 210 -5.70 -1.20 2.44
C VAL A 210 -6.14 -1.80 1.11
N ALA A 211 -5.95 -3.12 0.91
CA ALA A 211 -6.40 -3.81 -0.30
C ALA A 211 -7.91 -3.64 -0.52
N PHE A 212 -8.71 -3.91 0.51
CA PHE A 212 -10.16 -3.77 0.44
C PHE A 212 -10.60 -2.32 0.28
N TYR A 213 -9.97 -1.39 1.02
CA TYR A 213 -10.30 0.03 0.97
C TYR A 213 -10.22 0.56 -0.46
N HIS A 214 -9.10 0.37 -1.12
CA HIS A 214 -8.87 0.88 -2.48
C HIS A 214 -9.67 0.11 -3.52
N ALA A 215 -9.86 -1.20 -3.34
CA ALA A 215 -10.71 -2.00 -4.23
C ALA A 215 -12.15 -1.49 -4.23
N TYR A 216 -12.75 -1.32 -3.06
CA TYR A 216 -14.11 -0.81 -2.92
C TYR A 216 -14.24 0.63 -3.41
N TRP A 217 -13.30 1.51 -3.05
CA TRP A 217 -13.33 2.91 -3.47
C TRP A 217 -13.32 3.04 -4.99
N GLN A 218 -12.38 2.39 -5.67
CA GLN A 218 -12.29 2.48 -7.12
C GLN A 218 -13.43 1.74 -7.82
N HIS A 219 -13.83 0.57 -7.32
CA HIS A 219 -14.99 -0.12 -7.88
C HIS A 219 -16.25 0.76 -7.80
N SER A 220 -16.49 1.41 -6.67
CA SER A 220 -17.64 2.31 -6.49
C SER A 220 -17.61 3.50 -7.43
N ALA A 221 -16.42 4.06 -7.67
CA ALA A 221 -16.24 5.23 -8.53
C ALA A 221 -16.46 4.91 -10.02
N PHE A 222 -16.02 3.73 -10.48
CA PHE A 222 -15.97 3.41 -11.91
C PHE A 222 -16.99 2.37 -12.38
N ASN A 223 -17.45 1.48 -11.51
CA ASN A 223 -18.35 0.37 -11.87
C ASN A 223 -19.78 0.53 -11.31
N GLY A 224 -19.99 1.42 -10.35
CA GLY A 224 -21.31 1.87 -9.87
C GLY A 224 -22.11 0.88 -9.03
N ASN A 225 -22.10 -0.42 -9.32
CA ASN A 225 -22.84 -1.43 -8.55
C ASN A 225 -21.95 -2.05 -7.46
N THR A 226 -22.15 -1.62 -6.21
CA THR A 226 -21.37 -2.08 -5.06
C THR A 226 -22.04 -3.16 -4.22
N HIS A 227 -23.32 -3.47 -4.50
CA HIS A 227 -24.15 -4.29 -3.61
C HIS A 227 -23.58 -5.71 -3.37
N SER A 228 -23.06 -6.36 -4.40
CA SER A 228 -22.45 -7.69 -4.30
C SER A 228 -20.90 -7.66 -4.33
N PHE A 229 -20.31 -6.50 -4.56
CA PHE A 229 -18.87 -6.40 -4.77
C PHE A 229 -18.08 -6.81 -3.54
N CYS A 230 -18.52 -6.39 -2.36
CA CYS A 230 -17.83 -6.71 -1.10
C CYS A 230 -17.76 -8.22 -0.88
N ASP A 231 -18.88 -8.93 -1.10
CA ASP A 231 -18.95 -10.39 -0.97
C ASP A 231 -18.04 -11.07 -1.98
N ILE A 232 -18.12 -10.68 -3.25
CA ILE A 232 -17.32 -11.26 -4.32
C ILE A 232 -15.82 -11.00 -4.09
N PHE A 233 -15.45 -9.76 -3.79
CA PHE A 233 -14.05 -9.40 -3.58
C PHE A 233 -13.47 -10.12 -2.37
N MET A 234 -14.08 -9.95 -1.20
CA MET A 234 -13.51 -10.45 0.06
C MET A 234 -13.51 -11.97 0.14
N SER A 235 -14.57 -12.65 -0.31
CA SER A 235 -14.60 -14.12 -0.30
C SER A 235 -13.50 -14.71 -1.19
N ASN A 236 -13.31 -14.18 -2.40
CA ASN A 236 -12.24 -14.64 -3.29
C ASN A 236 -10.85 -14.26 -2.77
N PHE A 237 -10.69 -13.04 -2.26
CA PHE A 237 -9.44 -12.59 -1.65
C PHE A 237 -9.05 -13.48 -0.47
N PHE A 238 -9.95 -13.75 0.47
CA PHE A 238 -9.70 -14.64 1.61
C PHE A 238 -9.46 -16.09 1.19
N ALA A 239 -10.19 -16.58 0.19
CA ALA A 239 -9.93 -17.90 -0.37
C ALA A 239 -8.49 -18.01 -0.90
N GLY A 240 -8.05 -17.00 -1.66
CA GLY A 240 -6.67 -16.94 -2.16
C GLY A 240 -5.64 -16.80 -1.03
N TYR A 241 -5.86 -15.89 -0.09
CA TYR A 241 -4.97 -15.68 1.06
C TYR A 241 -4.76 -16.97 1.88
N LYS A 242 -5.84 -17.70 2.15
CA LYS A 242 -5.82 -18.96 2.92
C LYS A 242 -5.03 -20.09 2.24
N THR A 243 -4.73 -20.00 0.95
CA THR A 243 -3.86 -21.00 0.28
C THR A 243 -2.40 -20.88 0.71
N GLU A 244 -1.96 -19.70 1.18
CA GLU A 244 -0.56 -19.41 1.49
C GLU A 244 -0.32 -19.13 2.99
N ASN A 245 -1.30 -18.57 3.68
CA ASN A 245 -1.18 -18.20 5.09
C ASN A 245 -2.48 -18.45 5.85
N MET A 246 -2.35 -18.80 7.11
CA MET A 246 -3.52 -18.91 8.00
C MET A 246 -4.13 -17.51 8.22
N LEU A 247 -5.43 -17.41 8.03
CA LEU A 247 -6.18 -16.20 8.34
C LEU A 247 -6.66 -16.26 9.79
N HIS A 248 -5.83 -15.71 10.70
CA HIS A 248 -6.10 -15.72 12.14
C HIS A 248 -7.32 -14.83 12.48
N LYS A 249 -8.12 -15.24 13.47
CA LYS A 249 -9.32 -14.49 13.89
C LYS A 249 -9.03 -13.02 14.25
N ASP A 250 -7.89 -12.76 14.89
CA ASP A 250 -7.51 -11.40 15.28
C ASP A 250 -7.25 -10.51 14.07
N ILE A 251 -6.76 -11.06 12.96
CA ILE A 251 -6.63 -10.31 11.70
C ILE A 251 -8.01 -9.81 11.26
N ILE A 252 -9.02 -10.71 11.26
CA ILE A 252 -10.38 -10.39 10.83
C ILE A 252 -10.99 -9.27 11.68
N ILE A 253 -10.86 -9.37 13.01
CA ILE A 253 -11.41 -8.39 13.96
C ILE A 253 -10.70 -7.03 13.84
N GLN A 254 -9.43 -7.00 13.47
CA GLN A 254 -8.65 -5.76 13.31
C GLN A 254 -8.95 -5.00 12.01
N ILE A 255 -9.47 -5.66 10.95
CA ILE A 255 -9.70 -5.01 9.65
C ILE A 255 -10.53 -3.72 9.77
N PRO A 256 -11.66 -3.67 10.49
CA PRO A 256 -12.43 -2.43 10.64
C PRO A 256 -11.64 -1.29 11.29
N ILE A 257 -10.76 -1.60 12.24
CA ILE A 257 -9.89 -0.60 12.90
C ILE A 257 -8.94 0.01 11.87
N PHE A 258 -8.27 -0.82 11.06
CA PHE A 258 -7.34 -0.35 10.05
C PHE A 258 -8.02 0.37 8.87
N LEU A 259 -9.27 0.04 8.55
CA LEU A 259 -10.06 0.81 7.59
C LEU A 259 -10.29 2.25 8.08
N LYS A 260 -10.60 2.44 9.37
CA LYS A 260 -10.72 3.76 9.97
C LYS A 260 -9.39 4.51 10.03
N ILE A 261 -8.30 3.82 10.36
CA ILE A 261 -6.95 4.40 10.30
C ILE A 261 -6.63 4.85 8.87
N ARG A 262 -7.01 4.06 7.84
CA ARG A 262 -6.81 4.42 6.43
C ARG A 262 -7.61 5.65 6.01
N GLU A 263 -8.84 5.81 6.47
CA GLU A 263 -9.64 7.02 6.21
C GLU A 263 -8.95 8.27 6.76
N ILE A 264 -8.46 8.22 8.02
CA ILE A 264 -7.73 9.33 8.65
C ILE A 264 -6.42 9.61 7.91
N TYR A 265 -5.67 8.56 7.57
CA TYR A 265 -4.42 8.69 6.80
C TYR A 265 -4.64 9.39 5.46
N LEU A 266 -5.64 8.94 4.69
CA LEU A 266 -5.93 9.53 3.38
C LEU A 266 -6.46 10.96 3.48
N TYR A 267 -7.32 11.25 4.46
CA TYR A 267 -7.75 12.62 4.71
C TYR A 267 -6.56 13.55 4.92
N GLN A 268 -5.65 13.17 5.83
CA GLN A 268 -4.46 13.96 6.14
C GLN A 268 -3.51 14.07 4.95
N LEU A 269 -3.32 12.99 4.19
CA LEU A 269 -2.50 12.99 2.98
C LEU A 269 -3.07 13.98 1.94
N PHE A 270 -4.37 13.96 1.69
CA PHE A 270 -5.01 14.86 0.73
C PHE A 270 -4.94 16.32 1.19
N MET A 271 -5.18 16.60 2.48
CA MET A 271 -4.99 17.94 3.05
C MET A 271 -3.57 18.48 2.85
N GLN A 272 -2.54 17.61 2.85
CA GLN A 272 -1.15 18.03 2.64
C GLN A 272 -0.75 18.16 1.17
N LYS A 273 -1.37 17.36 0.29
CA LYS A 273 -0.93 17.25 -1.11
C LYS A 273 -1.76 18.06 -2.09
N TRP A 274 -3.03 18.31 -1.78
CA TRP A 274 -3.90 19.08 -2.65
C TRP A 274 -3.80 20.58 -2.37
N ASN A 275 -4.04 21.39 -3.40
CA ASN A 275 -4.11 22.83 -3.25
C ASN A 275 -5.47 23.23 -2.65
N MET A 276 -5.53 23.42 -1.34
CA MET A 276 -6.74 23.68 -0.59
C MET A 276 -7.48 24.96 -1.04
N ASN A 277 -6.79 25.90 -1.70
CA ASN A 277 -7.39 27.13 -2.24
C ASN A 277 -8.05 26.92 -3.62
N HIS A 278 -7.77 25.79 -4.29
CA HIS A 278 -8.23 25.49 -5.63
C HIS A 278 -8.52 23.98 -5.78
N LEU A 279 -9.45 23.48 -4.96
CA LEU A 279 -9.90 22.10 -5.05
C LEU A 279 -10.84 21.91 -6.24
N GLU A 280 -10.64 20.82 -6.97
CA GLU A 280 -11.62 20.29 -7.91
C GLU A 280 -12.87 19.82 -7.15
N GLU A 281 -14.04 19.80 -7.81
CA GLU A 281 -15.30 19.40 -7.17
C GLU A 281 -15.22 18.00 -6.53
N TRP A 282 -14.63 17.03 -7.22
CA TRP A 282 -14.44 15.67 -6.70
C TRP A 282 -13.47 15.60 -5.50
N GLN A 283 -12.45 16.48 -5.44
CA GLN A 283 -11.53 16.57 -4.31
C GLN A 283 -12.26 17.11 -3.07
N ALA A 284 -13.01 18.21 -3.25
CA ALA A 284 -13.80 18.79 -2.17
C ALA A 284 -14.83 17.78 -1.63
N TYR A 285 -15.55 17.09 -2.53
CA TYR A 285 -16.47 16.00 -2.16
C TYR A 285 -15.77 14.89 -1.38
N THR A 286 -14.58 14.46 -1.83
CA THR A 286 -13.82 13.39 -1.18
C THR A 286 -13.42 13.77 0.24
N LEU A 287 -12.89 14.99 0.44
CA LEU A 287 -12.52 15.48 1.78
C LEU A 287 -13.73 15.58 2.70
N HIS A 288 -14.82 16.18 2.21
CA HIS A 288 -16.06 16.31 2.99
C HIS A 288 -16.62 14.94 3.39
N SER A 289 -16.67 14.00 2.43
CA SER A 289 -17.15 12.64 2.68
C SER A 289 -16.28 11.88 3.70
N LEU A 290 -14.95 12.03 3.62
CA LEU A 290 -14.05 11.41 4.59
C LEU A 290 -14.23 12.02 5.99
N GLU A 291 -14.28 13.35 6.08
CA GLU A 291 -14.49 14.06 7.34
C GLU A 291 -15.79 13.62 8.03
N ASP A 292 -16.89 13.58 7.28
CA ASP A 292 -18.19 13.15 7.79
C ASP A 292 -18.17 11.70 8.28
N LYS A 293 -17.61 10.79 7.50
CA LYS A 293 -17.48 9.37 7.88
C LYS A 293 -16.59 9.16 9.11
N ILE A 294 -15.51 9.92 9.24
CA ILE A 294 -14.62 9.86 10.40
C ILE A 294 -15.34 10.42 11.63
N LYS A 295 -16.03 11.57 11.53
CA LYS A 295 -16.77 12.20 12.64
C LYS A 295 -17.86 11.29 13.16
N ASN A 296 -18.65 10.70 12.27
CA ASN A 296 -19.82 9.88 12.60
C ASN A 296 -19.50 8.38 12.75
N GLU A 297 -18.21 7.98 12.66
CA GLU A 297 -17.75 6.60 12.82
C GLU A 297 -18.46 5.59 11.89
N VAL A 298 -18.87 6.07 10.70
CA VAL A 298 -19.59 5.25 9.73
C VAL A 298 -18.72 4.08 9.28
N PRO A 299 -19.17 2.82 9.39
CA PRO A 299 -18.39 1.68 8.93
C PRO A 299 -18.04 1.77 7.45
N TYR A 300 -16.79 1.49 7.10
CA TYR A 300 -16.39 1.51 5.70
C TYR A 300 -17.16 0.47 4.89
N ALA A 301 -17.71 0.86 3.76
CA ALA A 301 -18.61 0.03 2.94
C ALA A 301 -19.82 -0.54 3.72
N GLY A 302 -20.17 0.00 4.89
CA GLY A 302 -21.23 -0.51 5.77
C GLY A 302 -20.87 -1.80 6.52
N ILE A 303 -19.60 -2.20 6.56
CA ILE A 303 -19.17 -3.50 7.09
C ILE A 303 -18.43 -3.32 8.43
N ASN A 304 -18.94 -3.96 9.48
CA ASN A 304 -18.32 -4.03 10.81
C ASN A 304 -17.70 -5.39 11.11
N ASP A 305 -18.17 -6.44 10.46
CA ASP A 305 -17.72 -7.81 10.72
C ASP A 305 -17.28 -8.47 9.40
N PHE A 306 -15.98 -8.71 9.29
CA PHE A 306 -15.38 -9.36 8.12
C PHE A 306 -15.42 -10.89 8.19
N SER A 307 -15.90 -11.48 9.29
CA SER A 307 -16.06 -12.93 9.41
C SER A 307 -17.15 -13.49 8.50
N VAL A 308 -18.06 -12.65 8.06
CA VAL A 308 -19.14 -13.02 7.11
C VAL A 308 -18.61 -13.44 5.72
N PHE A 309 -17.36 -13.15 5.39
CA PHE A 309 -16.72 -13.50 4.11
C PHE A 309 -15.84 -14.77 4.18
N LEU A 310 -15.81 -15.47 5.31
CA LEU A 310 -15.00 -16.68 5.49
C LEU A 310 -15.68 -17.91 4.88
#